data_f32b55b03c653c15fa68b4e14c50afc9
#
_entry.id   f32b55b03c653c15fa68b4e14c50afc9
#
_cell.length_a   1.000
_cell.length_b   1.000
_cell.length_c   1.000
_cell.angle_alpha   90.00
_cell.angle_beta   90.00
_cell.angle_gamma   90.00
#
_symmetry.space_group_name_H-M   'P 1'
#
loop_
_entity.id
_entity.type
_entity.pdbx_description
1 polymer ?
#
loop_
_entity_poly.entity_id
_entity_poly.type
_entity_poly.pdbx_seq_one_letter_code
_entity_poly.pdbx_strand_id
1 'polypeptide(L)'
;MKKIKHNKNSISFSFFRSISMTSILFMVLLFLGISGLFLKHSFQLEGKNALQQLSYISGQFQYYLDATENYSKTILSDDTVQEYMKDYLAAKYSSNATTNVKQHIRQIIQSTPFIHSVSLYSDQGLLLVSTEPNSSQMNLCDPALSPVWRVGMKRHLNDRHKEVKVLSYIRPFYNINSGRMLGYVELSIPETQISGIYKQYNTTNELFLIDKNGQVQSSNGNPELDSQYEYMDLILKNLNSQYFFAGGNLLFFTPFSTLDWYVLNQIPIVSFWRLCSRCFACLC
;
A
#
# COMPACT_ATOMS: atom_id res chain seq x y z
N MET A 1 -87.10 23.00 24.27
CA MET A 1 -85.87 23.09 25.02
C MET A 1 -84.79 22.29 24.27
N LYS A 2 -83.88 22.95 23.55
CA LYS A 2 -82.73 22.33 22.90
C LYS A 2 -81.59 22.23 23.90
N LYS A 3 -81.20 21.01 24.29
CA LYS A 3 -80.00 20.77 25.11
C LYS A 3 -78.72 21.07 24.30
N ILE A 4 -78.03 22.12 24.65
CA ILE A 4 -76.70 22.45 24.16
C ILE A 4 -75.76 21.46 24.86
N LYS A 5 -75.36 20.39 24.14
CA LYS A 5 -74.26 19.47 24.55
C LYS A 5 -72.92 20.22 24.43
N HIS A 6 -72.44 20.74 25.52
CA HIS A 6 -71.17 21.40 25.60
C HIS A 6 -70.06 20.40 25.28
N ASN A 7 -69.33 20.62 24.16
CA ASN A 7 -68.28 19.78 23.64
C ASN A 7 -66.99 20.04 24.44
N LYS A 8 -66.99 19.77 25.77
CA LYS A 8 -65.78 19.86 26.64
C LYS A 8 -64.60 18.91 26.21
N ASN A 9 -64.96 17.84 25.53
CA ASN A 9 -63.96 16.86 25.08
C ASN A 9 -63.12 17.32 23.85
N SER A 10 -63.62 18.31 23.10
CA SER A 10 -62.94 18.84 21.91
C SER A 10 -61.74 19.74 22.25
N ILE A 11 -61.86 20.56 23.32
CA ILE A 11 -60.77 21.50 23.68
C ILE A 11 -59.62 20.75 24.37
N SER A 12 -59.90 19.86 25.30
CA SER A 12 -58.86 19.05 25.97
C SER A 12 -58.17 18.12 25.01
N PHE A 13 -58.88 17.57 24.04
CA PHE A 13 -58.27 16.73 23.00
C PHE A 13 -57.39 17.54 22.05
N SER A 14 -57.81 18.75 21.66
CA SER A 14 -56.99 19.64 20.82
C SER A 14 -55.74 20.09 21.55
N PHE A 15 -55.83 20.39 22.84
CA PHE A 15 -54.71 20.78 23.69
C PHE A 15 -53.70 19.63 23.88
N PHE A 16 -54.22 18.44 24.18
CA PHE A 16 -53.37 17.23 24.29
C PHE A 16 -52.63 16.89 22.98
N ARG A 17 -53.35 17.00 21.84
CA ARG A 17 -52.76 16.79 20.51
C ARG A 17 -51.64 17.80 20.20
N SER A 18 -51.84 19.08 20.57
CA SER A 18 -50.85 20.13 20.37
C SER A 18 -49.60 19.88 21.20
N ILE A 19 -49.75 19.51 22.50
CA ILE A 19 -48.61 19.20 23.37
C ILE A 19 -47.85 17.95 22.88
N SER A 20 -48.58 16.92 22.50
CA SER A 20 -47.95 15.70 21.95
C SER A 20 -47.16 16.00 20.67
N MET A 21 -47.72 16.83 19.78
CA MET A 21 -47.07 17.18 18.52
C MET A 21 -45.80 18.03 18.72
N THR A 22 -45.83 19.00 19.65
CA THR A 22 -44.64 19.79 20.01
C THR A 22 -43.60 18.97 20.72
N SER A 23 -43.98 18.02 21.59
CA SER A 23 -43.05 17.10 22.25
C SER A 23 -42.36 16.17 21.27
N ILE A 24 -43.12 15.60 20.31
CA ILE A 24 -42.55 14.75 19.25
C ILE A 24 -41.60 15.58 18.38
N LEU A 25 -41.96 16.79 17.97
CA LEU A 25 -41.12 17.67 17.19
C LEU A 25 -39.80 17.97 17.92
N PHE A 26 -39.88 18.29 19.21
CA PHE A 26 -38.70 18.55 20.04
C PHE A 26 -37.80 17.32 20.16
N MET A 27 -38.38 16.13 20.37
CA MET A 27 -37.65 14.87 20.39
C MET A 27 -36.91 14.59 19.05
N VAL A 28 -37.59 14.84 17.93
CA VAL A 28 -36.98 14.66 16.58
C VAL A 28 -35.83 15.65 16.39
N LEU A 29 -35.96 16.89 16.79
CA LEU A 29 -34.89 17.89 16.69
C LEU A 29 -33.69 17.54 17.57
N LEU A 30 -33.93 17.10 18.81
CA LEU A 30 -32.87 16.59 19.69
C LEU A 30 -32.17 15.40 19.09
N PHE A 31 -32.93 14.45 18.56
CA PHE A 31 -32.36 13.25 17.90
C PHE A 31 -31.49 13.62 16.71
N LEU A 32 -31.93 14.52 15.84
CA LEU A 32 -31.15 15.01 14.71
C LEU A 32 -29.87 15.72 15.16
N GLY A 33 -29.96 16.53 16.21
CA GLY A 33 -28.80 17.22 16.80
C GLY A 33 -27.75 16.24 17.35
N ILE A 34 -28.19 15.29 18.17
CA ILE A 34 -27.31 14.27 18.75
C ILE A 34 -26.71 13.39 17.65
N SER A 35 -27.51 12.97 16.67
CA SER A 35 -27.03 12.18 15.53
C SER A 35 -25.99 12.93 14.70
N GLY A 36 -26.20 14.23 14.46
CA GLY A 36 -25.22 15.07 13.76
C GLY A 36 -23.89 15.20 14.50
N LEU A 37 -23.92 15.40 15.82
CA LEU A 37 -22.72 15.45 16.65
C LEU A 37 -21.99 14.09 16.68
N PHE A 38 -22.74 13.02 16.80
CA PHE A 38 -22.18 11.66 16.80
C PHE A 38 -21.51 11.33 15.45
N LEU A 39 -22.16 11.64 14.32
CA LEU A 39 -21.60 11.46 12.99
C LEU A 39 -20.29 12.25 12.84
N LYS A 40 -20.31 13.53 13.22
CA LYS A 40 -19.09 14.37 13.16
C LYS A 40 -17.95 13.76 13.98
N HIS A 41 -18.24 13.32 15.20
CA HIS A 41 -17.24 12.70 16.07
C HIS A 41 -16.72 11.38 15.50
N SER A 42 -17.62 10.53 14.99
CA SER A 42 -17.24 9.26 14.34
C SER A 42 -16.35 9.49 13.11
N PHE A 43 -16.69 10.47 12.27
CA PHE A 43 -15.85 10.85 11.13
C PHE A 43 -14.46 11.30 11.55
N GLN A 44 -14.35 12.12 12.59
CA GLN A 44 -13.07 12.58 13.10
C GLN A 44 -12.22 11.43 13.65
N LEU A 45 -12.85 10.51 14.39
CA LEU A 45 -12.18 9.35 14.96
C LEU A 45 -11.68 8.39 13.88
N GLU A 46 -12.57 8.02 12.95
CA GLU A 46 -12.19 7.15 11.82
C GLU A 46 -11.12 7.79 10.93
N GLY A 47 -11.23 9.08 10.66
CA GLY A 47 -10.21 9.80 9.90
C GLY A 47 -8.84 9.76 10.57
N LYS A 48 -8.81 9.99 11.90
CA LYS A 48 -7.58 9.89 12.68
C LYS A 48 -7.00 8.47 12.65
N ASN A 49 -7.85 7.46 12.83
CA ASN A 49 -7.45 6.05 12.78
C ASN A 49 -6.91 5.68 11.40
N ALA A 50 -7.58 6.10 10.33
CA ALA A 50 -7.17 5.85 8.96
C ALA A 50 -5.80 6.46 8.65
N LEU A 51 -5.56 7.72 9.05
CA LEU A 51 -4.27 8.39 8.88
C LEU A 51 -3.16 7.75 9.71
N GLN A 52 -3.44 7.34 10.96
CA GLN A 52 -2.48 6.61 11.77
C GLN A 52 -2.11 5.26 11.14
N GLN A 53 -3.10 4.54 10.62
CA GLN A 53 -2.90 3.29 9.92
C GLN A 53 -2.03 3.49 8.67
N LEU A 54 -2.34 4.49 7.84
CA LEU A 54 -1.54 4.81 6.66
C LEU A 54 -0.11 5.18 7.04
N SER A 55 0.08 5.96 8.08
CA SER A 55 1.42 6.33 8.58
C SER A 55 2.23 5.11 9.00
N TYR A 56 1.60 4.15 9.66
CA TYR A 56 2.28 2.90 10.05
C TYR A 56 2.62 2.03 8.84
N ILE A 57 1.67 1.83 7.93
CA ILE A 57 1.89 1.08 6.68
C ILE A 57 3.03 1.70 5.87
N SER A 58 3.00 3.03 5.73
CA SER A 58 4.05 3.80 5.07
C SER A 58 5.41 3.60 5.74
N GLY A 59 5.46 3.63 7.08
CA GLY A 59 6.69 3.39 7.84
C GLY A 59 7.25 1.98 7.66
N GLN A 60 6.38 0.95 7.66
CA GLN A 60 6.80 -0.43 7.43
C GLN A 60 7.31 -0.64 6.00
N PHE A 61 6.64 -0.04 5.03
CA PHE A 61 7.08 -0.10 3.65
C PHE A 61 8.41 0.63 3.46
N GLN A 62 8.57 1.83 4.03
CA GLN A 62 9.83 2.57 4.02
C GLN A 62 10.98 1.74 4.60
N TYR A 63 10.73 1.02 5.70
CA TYR A 63 11.72 0.10 6.26
C TYR A 63 12.18 -0.97 5.25
N TYR A 64 11.27 -1.54 4.46
CA TYR A 64 11.64 -2.52 3.43
C TYR A 64 12.48 -1.89 2.32
N LEU A 65 12.14 -0.66 1.90
CA LEU A 65 12.91 0.08 0.90
C LEU A 65 14.33 0.37 1.40
N ASP A 66 14.46 0.96 2.59
CA ASP A 66 15.75 1.34 3.18
C ASP A 66 16.65 0.12 3.43
N ALA A 67 16.06 -0.95 3.96
CA ALA A 67 16.79 -2.19 4.18
C ALA A 67 17.29 -2.81 2.85
N THR A 68 16.45 -2.81 1.81
CA THR A 68 16.85 -3.30 0.48
C THR A 68 17.98 -2.48 -0.11
N GLU A 69 17.94 -1.16 0.01
CA GLU A 69 19.04 -0.28 -0.40
C GLU A 69 20.32 -0.59 0.37
N ASN A 70 20.24 -0.80 1.68
CA ASN A 70 21.40 -1.11 2.51
C ASN A 70 22.00 -2.48 2.15
N TYR A 71 21.16 -3.51 1.91
CA TYR A 71 21.66 -4.80 1.43
C TYR A 71 22.32 -4.69 0.05
N SER A 72 21.78 -3.85 -0.84
CA SER A 72 22.44 -3.58 -2.13
C SER A 72 23.84 -3.01 -1.95
N LYS A 73 24.03 -2.09 -0.99
CA LYS A 73 25.34 -1.52 -0.65
C LYS A 73 26.30 -2.59 -0.10
N THR A 74 25.80 -3.44 0.79
CA THR A 74 26.57 -4.56 1.34
C THR A 74 27.06 -5.50 0.24
N ILE A 75 26.17 -5.88 -0.70
CA ILE A 75 26.54 -6.73 -1.83
C ILE A 75 27.55 -6.04 -2.76
N LEU A 76 27.38 -4.74 -3.00
CA LEU A 76 28.31 -3.93 -3.79
C LEU A 76 29.71 -3.88 -3.19
N SER A 77 29.83 -3.81 -1.87
CA SER A 77 31.11 -3.70 -1.16
C SER A 77 31.76 -5.04 -0.83
N ASP A 78 31.07 -6.15 -1.12
CA ASP A 78 31.56 -7.49 -0.81
C ASP A 78 32.67 -7.92 -1.77
N ASP A 79 33.82 -8.29 -1.22
CA ASP A 79 35.01 -8.64 -1.99
C ASP A 79 34.79 -9.85 -2.92
N THR A 80 34.06 -10.88 -2.44
CA THR A 80 33.77 -12.09 -3.23
C THR A 80 32.89 -11.76 -4.44
N VAL A 81 31.90 -10.91 -4.26
CA VAL A 81 31.03 -10.46 -5.35
C VAL A 81 31.76 -9.52 -6.30
N GLN A 82 32.61 -8.63 -5.78
CA GLN A 82 33.48 -7.76 -6.58
C GLN A 82 34.45 -8.54 -7.46
N GLU A 83 35.09 -9.55 -6.90
CA GLU A 83 36.04 -10.40 -7.63
C GLU A 83 35.32 -11.18 -8.74
N TYR A 84 34.21 -11.81 -8.44
CA TYR A 84 33.38 -12.51 -9.43
C TYR A 84 32.98 -11.62 -10.61
N MET A 85 32.50 -10.42 -10.35
CA MET A 85 32.06 -9.47 -11.39
C MET A 85 33.25 -9.02 -12.27
N LYS A 86 34.46 -8.83 -11.70
CA LYS A 86 35.68 -8.52 -12.43
C LYS A 86 36.12 -9.68 -13.31
N ASP A 87 36.14 -10.91 -12.76
CA ASP A 87 36.57 -12.11 -13.47
C ASP A 87 35.61 -12.45 -14.60
N TYR A 88 34.33 -12.22 -14.44
CA TYR A 88 33.35 -12.37 -15.52
C TYR A 88 33.71 -11.48 -16.72
N LEU A 89 33.94 -10.18 -16.48
CA LEU A 89 34.35 -9.25 -17.55
C LEU A 89 35.68 -9.58 -18.18
N ALA A 90 36.57 -10.24 -17.44
CA ALA A 90 37.86 -10.72 -17.95
C ALA A 90 37.77 -12.11 -18.64
N ALA A 91 36.57 -12.67 -18.79
CA ALA A 91 36.31 -14.04 -19.31
C ALA A 91 37.04 -15.15 -18.56
N LYS A 92 37.30 -14.93 -17.25
CA LYS A 92 38.02 -15.88 -16.36
C LYS A 92 37.10 -16.64 -15.42
N TYR A 93 35.78 -16.50 -15.57
CA TYR A 93 34.78 -17.10 -14.67
C TYR A 93 34.69 -18.63 -14.87
N SER A 94 34.34 -19.33 -13.79
CA SER A 94 34.03 -20.77 -13.79
C SER A 94 32.62 -21.02 -13.22
N SER A 95 32.04 -22.18 -13.54
CA SER A 95 30.75 -22.60 -12.99
C SER A 95 30.78 -22.74 -11.46
N ASN A 96 31.93 -23.14 -10.90
CA ASN A 96 32.13 -23.21 -9.45
C ASN A 96 32.09 -21.81 -8.81
N ALA A 97 32.71 -20.81 -9.44
CA ALA A 97 32.65 -19.42 -8.97
C ALA A 97 31.23 -18.89 -8.92
N THR A 98 30.43 -19.19 -9.94
CA THR A 98 28.97 -18.80 -9.97
C THR A 98 28.21 -19.42 -8.81
N THR A 99 28.44 -20.71 -8.50
CA THR A 99 27.80 -21.40 -7.39
C THR A 99 28.22 -20.81 -6.04
N ASN A 100 29.52 -20.54 -5.87
CA ASN A 100 30.06 -19.97 -4.64
C ASN A 100 29.49 -18.56 -4.37
N VAL A 101 29.48 -17.68 -5.37
CA VAL A 101 28.90 -16.33 -5.24
C VAL A 101 27.40 -16.38 -4.94
N LYS A 102 26.67 -17.26 -5.60
CA LYS A 102 25.26 -17.48 -5.33
C LYS A 102 25.00 -17.87 -3.87
N GLN A 103 25.79 -18.81 -3.35
CA GLN A 103 25.68 -19.24 -1.95
C GLN A 103 26.07 -18.12 -0.99
N HIS A 104 27.12 -17.38 -1.31
CA HIS A 104 27.58 -16.25 -0.50
C HIS A 104 26.53 -15.13 -0.43
N ILE A 105 25.94 -14.73 -1.55
CA ILE A 105 24.85 -13.76 -1.57
C ILE A 105 23.66 -14.24 -0.74
N ARG A 106 23.29 -15.52 -0.81
CA ARG A 106 22.25 -16.10 0.04
C ARG A 106 22.53 -15.95 1.53
N GLN A 107 23.80 -16.11 1.94
CA GLN A 107 24.21 -15.90 3.32
C GLN A 107 24.06 -14.43 3.74
N ILE A 108 24.42 -13.48 2.88
CA ILE A 108 24.25 -12.05 3.14
C ILE A 108 22.79 -11.70 3.39
N ILE A 109 21.86 -12.22 2.59
CA ILE A 109 20.42 -11.91 2.71
C ILE A 109 19.66 -12.84 3.65
N GLN A 110 20.29 -13.82 4.28
CA GLN A 110 19.64 -14.85 5.08
C GLN A 110 18.80 -14.27 6.25
N SER A 111 19.23 -13.14 6.81
CA SER A 111 18.52 -12.45 7.90
C SER A 111 17.34 -11.59 7.41
N THR A 112 17.07 -11.56 6.11
CA THR A 112 16.13 -10.63 5.49
C THR A 112 15.03 -11.38 4.74
N PRO A 113 14.00 -11.87 5.46
CA PRO A 113 13.01 -12.78 4.87
C PRO A 113 12.12 -12.12 3.82
N PHE A 114 12.09 -10.80 3.72
CA PHE A 114 11.31 -10.09 2.71
C PHE A 114 12.04 -9.96 1.36
N ILE A 115 13.35 -10.15 1.28
CA ILE A 115 14.08 -10.19 0.00
C ILE A 115 13.91 -11.56 -0.62
N HIS A 116 13.21 -11.61 -1.76
CA HIS A 116 12.94 -12.85 -2.48
C HIS A 116 14.14 -13.33 -3.27
N SER A 117 14.79 -12.42 -3.99
CA SER A 117 15.93 -12.76 -4.85
C SER A 117 16.90 -11.61 -4.99
N VAL A 118 18.16 -11.99 -5.21
CA VAL A 118 19.23 -11.10 -5.65
C VAL A 118 19.75 -11.64 -6.97
N SER A 119 19.88 -10.75 -7.95
CA SER A 119 20.41 -11.08 -9.28
C SER A 119 21.53 -10.11 -9.64
N LEU A 120 22.60 -10.65 -10.23
CA LEU A 120 23.71 -9.89 -10.80
C LEU A 120 23.61 -9.96 -12.32
N TYR A 121 23.77 -8.83 -12.96
CA TYR A 121 23.76 -8.72 -14.42
C TYR A 121 25.03 -8.06 -14.92
N SER A 122 25.44 -8.40 -16.15
CA SER A 122 26.50 -7.70 -16.85
C SER A 122 26.10 -6.23 -17.15
N ASP A 123 27.03 -5.46 -17.64
CA ASP A 123 26.82 -4.11 -18.18
C ASP A 123 25.87 -4.10 -19.41
N GLN A 124 25.71 -5.24 -20.09
CA GLN A 124 24.78 -5.44 -21.20
C GLN A 124 23.42 -6.03 -20.76
N GLY A 125 23.20 -6.22 -19.45
CA GLY A 125 21.95 -6.76 -18.92
C GLY A 125 21.81 -8.28 -18.99
N LEU A 126 22.89 -9.00 -19.30
CA LEU A 126 22.87 -10.46 -19.25
C LEU A 126 22.88 -10.93 -17.79
N LEU A 127 21.99 -11.87 -17.46
CA LEU A 127 21.97 -12.49 -16.14
C LEU A 127 23.22 -13.33 -15.91
N LEU A 128 23.98 -13.02 -14.86
CA LEU A 128 25.20 -13.74 -14.47
C LEU A 128 24.92 -14.73 -13.34
N VAL A 129 24.27 -14.24 -12.29
CA VAL A 129 23.91 -15.01 -11.10
C VAL A 129 22.54 -14.59 -10.63
N SER A 130 21.74 -15.54 -10.16
CA SER A 130 20.54 -15.24 -9.36
C SER A 130 20.42 -16.23 -8.21
N THR A 131 20.03 -15.72 -7.04
CA THR A 131 19.72 -16.59 -5.89
C THR A 131 18.47 -17.42 -6.14
N GLU A 132 17.51 -16.89 -6.91
CA GLU A 132 16.37 -17.62 -7.44
C GLU A 132 16.63 -17.98 -8.90
N PRO A 133 16.31 -19.21 -9.29
CA PRO A 133 16.41 -19.63 -10.67
C PRO A 133 15.24 -19.04 -11.48
N ASN A 134 15.46 -18.76 -12.75
CA ASN A 134 14.53 -18.18 -13.72
C ASN A 134 14.28 -16.68 -13.64
N SER A 135 15.18 -15.89 -13.08
CA SER A 135 15.19 -14.48 -13.42
C SER A 135 15.41 -14.31 -14.92
N SER A 136 14.53 -13.57 -15.57
CA SER A 136 14.63 -13.23 -16.98
C SER A 136 15.79 -12.27 -17.22
N GLN A 137 16.26 -12.17 -18.46
CA GLN A 137 17.11 -11.06 -18.89
C GLN A 137 16.52 -9.73 -18.44
N MET A 138 17.36 -8.86 -17.89
CA MET A 138 16.92 -7.50 -17.56
C MET A 138 16.68 -6.76 -18.89
N ASN A 139 15.46 -6.29 -19.11
CA ASN A 139 15.17 -5.35 -20.17
C ASN A 139 15.78 -3.99 -19.79
N LEU A 140 17.04 -3.80 -20.13
CA LEU A 140 17.71 -2.50 -20.03
C LEU A 140 17.26 -1.61 -21.18
N CYS A 141 15.99 -1.20 -21.21
CA CYS A 141 15.52 -0.18 -22.14
C CYS A 141 16.17 1.19 -21.86
N ASP A 142 16.74 1.37 -20.66
CA ASP A 142 17.55 2.52 -20.26
C ASP A 142 18.58 2.05 -19.25
N PRO A 143 19.89 2.14 -19.55
CA PRO A 143 20.91 1.89 -18.56
C PRO A 143 20.78 2.96 -17.48
N ALA A 144 20.05 2.65 -16.42
CA ALA A 144 19.89 3.53 -15.30
C ALA A 144 21.25 3.72 -14.65
N LEU A 145 21.86 4.88 -14.86
CA LEU A 145 23.11 5.27 -14.21
C LEU A 145 22.92 5.56 -12.73
N SER A 146 21.67 5.60 -12.28
CA SER A 146 21.26 5.80 -10.89
C SER A 146 20.39 4.64 -10.40
N PRO A 147 20.34 4.36 -9.09
CA PRO A 147 19.44 3.38 -8.52
C PRO A 147 17.98 3.68 -8.84
N VAL A 148 17.20 2.63 -9.16
CA VAL A 148 15.79 2.75 -9.55
C VAL A 148 14.96 1.61 -8.98
N TRP A 149 13.74 1.91 -8.57
CA TRP A 149 12.71 0.93 -8.22
C TRP A 149 11.84 0.62 -9.44
N ARG A 150 11.57 -0.66 -9.67
CA ARG A 150 10.69 -1.12 -10.77
C ARG A 150 9.77 -2.23 -10.28
N VAL A 151 8.57 -2.27 -10.84
CA VAL A 151 7.66 -3.39 -10.66
C VAL A 151 7.80 -4.34 -11.83
N GLY A 152 7.77 -5.63 -11.57
CA GLY A 152 7.92 -6.65 -12.59
C GLY A 152 7.38 -8.01 -12.16
N MET A 153 7.34 -8.94 -13.12
CA MET A 153 6.95 -10.33 -12.88
C MET A 153 8.18 -11.23 -12.92
N LYS A 154 8.29 -12.11 -11.93
CA LYS A 154 9.34 -13.14 -11.90
C LYS A 154 8.72 -14.53 -11.80
N ARG A 155 9.34 -15.50 -12.46
CA ARG A 155 8.89 -16.90 -12.41
C ARG A 155 9.49 -17.63 -11.21
N HIS A 156 8.68 -18.46 -10.56
CA HIS A 156 9.16 -19.37 -9.53
C HIS A 156 9.77 -20.65 -10.14
N LEU A 157 10.83 -21.15 -9.53
CA LEU A 157 11.54 -22.34 -9.99
C LEU A 157 10.74 -23.62 -9.83
N ASN A 158 10.10 -23.77 -8.68
CA ASN A 158 9.38 -24.99 -8.33
C ASN A 158 8.03 -25.09 -9.02
N ASP A 159 7.54 -23.97 -9.56
CA ASP A 159 6.31 -23.89 -10.32
C ASP A 159 6.55 -23.01 -11.55
N ARG A 160 6.97 -23.66 -12.65
CA ARG A 160 7.31 -22.98 -13.91
C ARG A 160 6.17 -22.15 -14.50
N HIS A 161 4.97 -22.32 -13.98
CA HIS A 161 3.75 -21.61 -14.43
C HIS A 161 3.34 -20.50 -13.47
N LYS A 162 3.95 -20.39 -12.29
CA LYS A 162 3.60 -19.38 -11.30
C LYS A 162 4.50 -18.16 -11.44
N GLU A 163 3.90 -17.07 -11.87
CA GLU A 163 4.55 -15.76 -11.88
C GLU A 163 4.32 -15.07 -10.53
N VAL A 164 5.36 -14.45 -10.01
CA VAL A 164 5.32 -13.68 -8.76
C VAL A 164 5.58 -12.23 -9.09
N LYS A 165 4.64 -11.36 -8.78
CA LYS A 165 4.84 -9.92 -8.89
C LYS A 165 5.85 -9.49 -7.82
N VAL A 166 6.83 -8.72 -8.25
CA VAL A 166 7.90 -8.23 -7.38
C VAL A 166 8.12 -6.73 -7.58
N LEU A 167 8.50 -6.07 -6.50
CA LEU A 167 9.11 -4.75 -6.52
C LEU A 167 10.62 -4.94 -6.49
N SER A 168 11.31 -4.48 -7.52
CA SER A 168 12.74 -4.66 -7.69
C SER A 168 13.49 -3.35 -7.52
N TYR A 169 14.54 -3.37 -6.71
CA TYR A 169 15.54 -2.32 -6.60
C TYR A 169 16.74 -2.68 -7.47
N ILE A 170 17.01 -1.88 -8.48
CA ILE A 170 18.07 -2.07 -9.45
C ILE A 170 19.10 -0.98 -9.24
N ARG A 171 20.36 -1.39 -9.11
CA ARG A 171 21.47 -0.48 -8.87
C ARG A 171 22.66 -0.80 -9.76
N PRO A 172 23.33 0.20 -10.37
CA PRO A 172 24.59 -0.02 -11.08
C PRO A 172 25.66 -0.53 -10.13
N PHE A 173 26.44 -1.49 -10.60
CA PHE A 173 27.54 -2.15 -9.88
C PHE A 173 28.86 -1.65 -10.39
N TYR A 174 29.61 -0.95 -9.54
CA TYR A 174 30.92 -0.41 -9.88
C TYR A 174 32.04 -1.13 -9.17
N ASN A 175 33.19 -1.23 -9.83
CA ASN A 175 34.43 -1.63 -9.17
C ASN A 175 34.86 -0.57 -8.17
N ILE A 176 34.96 -0.94 -6.90
CA ILE A 176 35.29 -0.02 -5.80
C ILE A 176 36.64 0.67 -6.01
N ASN A 177 37.62 -0.03 -6.57
CA ASN A 177 38.99 0.46 -6.70
C ASN A 177 39.18 1.35 -7.93
N SER A 178 38.51 1.03 -9.05
CA SER A 178 38.71 1.73 -10.32
C SER A 178 37.55 2.64 -10.74
N GLY A 179 36.40 2.54 -10.07
CA GLY A 179 35.16 3.24 -10.45
C GLY A 179 34.57 2.77 -11.78
N ARG A 180 35.14 1.72 -12.41
CA ARG A 180 34.60 1.18 -13.65
C ARG A 180 33.30 0.45 -13.39
N MET A 181 32.31 0.65 -14.24
CA MET A 181 31.06 -0.10 -14.21
C MET A 181 31.31 -1.57 -14.56
N LEU A 182 30.79 -2.47 -13.73
CA LEU A 182 30.89 -3.92 -13.91
C LEU A 182 29.55 -4.55 -14.31
N GLY A 183 28.43 -3.86 -14.06
CA GLY A 183 27.11 -4.36 -14.35
C GLY A 183 26.04 -3.78 -13.43
N TYR A 184 25.09 -4.62 -13.01
CA TYR A 184 23.97 -4.23 -12.14
C TYR A 184 23.70 -5.30 -11.08
N VAL A 185 23.20 -4.84 -9.94
CA VAL A 185 22.58 -5.70 -8.92
C VAL A 185 21.09 -5.37 -8.83
N GLU A 186 20.28 -6.41 -8.77
CA GLU A 186 18.84 -6.31 -8.56
C GLU A 186 18.44 -7.09 -7.31
N LEU A 187 17.73 -6.44 -6.38
CA LEU A 187 17.09 -7.06 -5.22
C LEU A 187 15.59 -6.98 -5.41
N SER A 188 14.88 -8.07 -5.16
CA SER A 188 13.44 -8.14 -5.40
C SER A 188 12.68 -8.48 -4.14
N ILE A 189 11.58 -7.72 -3.89
CA ILE A 189 10.62 -7.93 -2.81
C ILE A 189 9.33 -8.44 -3.45
N PRO A 190 8.77 -9.61 -3.04
CA PRO A 190 7.50 -10.08 -3.58
C PRO A 190 6.35 -9.19 -3.11
N GLU A 191 5.37 -8.98 -3.99
CA GLU A 191 4.16 -8.22 -3.67
C GLU A 191 3.45 -8.78 -2.43
N THR A 192 3.48 -10.10 -2.24
CA THR A 192 2.89 -10.77 -1.08
C THR A 192 3.49 -10.33 0.26
N GLN A 193 4.73 -9.85 0.30
CA GLN A 193 5.32 -9.24 1.50
C GLN A 193 4.77 -7.84 1.74
N ILE A 194 4.54 -7.08 0.67
CA ILE A 194 3.94 -5.75 0.73
C ILE A 194 2.48 -5.85 1.15
N SER A 195 1.69 -6.70 0.49
CA SER A 195 0.28 -6.93 0.85
C SER A 195 0.14 -7.56 2.23
N GLY A 196 1.14 -8.30 2.71
CA GLY A 196 1.23 -8.82 4.07
C GLY A 196 1.17 -7.73 5.14
N ILE A 197 1.73 -6.54 4.86
CA ILE A 197 1.65 -5.37 5.78
C ILE A 197 0.18 -4.97 5.98
N TYR A 198 -0.62 -4.95 4.91
CA TYR A 198 -2.04 -4.56 4.99
C TYR A 198 -2.88 -5.57 5.77
N LYS A 199 -2.61 -6.86 5.60
CA LYS A 199 -3.34 -7.95 6.22
C LYS A 199 -3.24 -7.95 7.76
N GLN A 200 -2.16 -7.40 8.30
CA GLN A 200 -1.98 -7.27 9.75
C GLN A 200 -3.02 -6.36 10.40
N TYR A 201 -3.64 -5.46 9.62
CA TYR A 201 -4.60 -4.50 10.14
C TYR A 201 -6.04 -4.98 10.14
N ASN A 202 -6.33 -6.16 9.61
CA ASN A 202 -7.67 -6.77 9.59
C ASN A 202 -8.80 -5.76 9.27
N THR A 203 -8.57 -4.90 8.29
CA THR A 203 -9.52 -3.85 7.92
C THR A 203 -10.53 -4.36 6.91
N THR A 204 -11.78 -3.90 7.07
CA THR A 204 -12.81 -4.04 6.05
C THR A 204 -12.63 -3.05 4.90
N ASN A 205 -11.67 -2.14 5.04
CA ASN A 205 -11.39 -1.09 4.09
C ASN A 205 -10.41 -1.58 3.02
N GLU A 206 -10.50 -0.99 1.84
CA GLU A 206 -9.58 -1.28 0.76
C GLU A 206 -8.33 -0.40 0.89
N LEU A 207 -7.17 -1.04 0.90
CA LEU A 207 -5.87 -0.40 0.95
C LEU A 207 -5.16 -0.60 -0.39
N PHE A 208 -4.60 0.49 -0.92
CA PHE A 208 -3.88 0.48 -2.19
C PHE A 208 -2.50 1.12 -2.03
N LEU A 209 -1.55 0.57 -2.76
CA LEU A 209 -0.28 1.21 -3.08
C LEU A 209 -0.31 1.56 -4.56
N ILE A 210 -0.22 2.83 -4.90
CA ILE A 210 -0.22 3.31 -6.28
C ILE A 210 1.04 4.10 -6.58
N ASP A 211 1.49 4.04 -7.83
CA ASP A 211 2.61 4.83 -8.30
C ASP A 211 2.19 6.25 -8.69
N LYS A 212 3.15 7.08 -9.09
CA LYS A 212 2.93 8.46 -9.54
C LYS A 212 2.02 8.60 -10.77
N ASN A 213 1.87 7.53 -11.55
CA ASN A 213 1.00 7.49 -12.72
C ASN A 213 -0.39 6.99 -12.37
N GLY A 214 -0.64 6.59 -11.11
CA GLY A 214 -1.89 6.03 -10.64
C GLY A 214 -2.05 4.55 -10.92
N GLN A 215 -0.98 3.83 -11.29
CA GLN A 215 -1.05 2.38 -11.44
C GLN A 215 -1.04 1.68 -10.09
N VAL A 216 -1.93 0.71 -9.88
CA VAL A 216 -2.04 -0.06 -8.65
C VAL A 216 -0.88 -1.07 -8.57
N GLN A 217 0.01 -0.87 -7.63
CA GLN A 217 1.19 -1.70 -7.43
C GLN A 217 0.94 -2.82 -6.42
N SER A 218 0.09 -2.59 -5.43
CA SER A 218 -0.31 -3.57 -4.42
C SER A 218 -1.65 -3.20 -3.80
N SER A 219 -2.38 -4.20 -3.26
CA SER A 219 -3.65 -3.97 -2.57
C SER A 219 -3.97 -5.13 -1.61
N ASN A 220 -4.79 -4.89 -0.58
CA ASN A 220 -5.38 -5.93 0.26
C ASN A 220 -6.67 -6.53 -0.32
N GLY A 221 -7.31 -5.85 -1.27
CA GLY A 221 -8.43 -6.32 -2.06
C GLY A 221 -7.97 -7.21 -3.22
N ASN A 222 -8.83 -7.37 -4.21
CA ASN A 222 -8.53 -8.10 -5.45
C ASN A 222 -8.67 -7.19 -6.69
N PRO A 223 -8.10 -5.96 -6.70
CA PRO A 223 -8.04 -5.20 -7.93
C PRO A 223 -7.08 -5.91 -8.86
N GLU A 224 -7.32 -5.80 -10.14
CA GLU A 224 -6.33 -6.17 -11.13
C GLU A 224 -5.07 -5.31 -10.90
N LEU A 225 -3.99 -5.96 -10.48
CA LEU A 225 -2.69 -5.32 -10.33
C LEU A 225 -2.32 -4.74 -11.71
N ASP A 226 -1.69 -3.58 -11.73
CA ASP A 226 -1.41 -2.77 -12.91
C ASP A 226 -2.64 -2.06 -13.52
N SER A 227 -3.82 -2.14 -12.90
CA SER A 227 -4.96 -1.32 -13.29
C SER A 227 -4.75 0.16 -12.90
N GLN A 228 -5.38 1.05 -13.67
CA GLN A 228 -5.37 2.47 -13.38
C GLN A 228 -6.32 2.78 -12.23
N TYR A 229 -5.82 3.47 -11.20
CA TYR A 229 -6.65 3.91 -10.08
C TYR A 229 -7.56 5.07 -10.49
N GLU A 230 -8.85 4.90 -10.34
CA GLU A 230 -9.89 5.80 -10.86
C GLU A 230 -9.77 7.26 -10.34
N TYR A 231 -9.31 7.44 -9.10
CA TYR A 231 -9.32 8.77 -8.43
C TYR A 231 -7.94 9.43 -8.37
N MET A 232 -6.98 9.05 -9.21
CA MET A 232 -5.63 9.63 -9.18
C MET A 232 -5.62 11.14 -9.37
N ASP A 233 -6.42 11.67 -10.31
CA ASP A 233 -6.54 13.11 -10.55
C ASP A 233 -7.04 13.89 -9.33
N LEU A 234 -7.90 13.26 -8.51
CA LEU A 234 -8.40 13.87 -7.28
C LEU A 234 -7.34 13.84 -6.17
N ILE A 235 -6.49 12.82 -6.11
CA ILE A 235 -5.34 12.78 -5.19
C ILE A 235 -4.43 13.96 -5.46
N LEU A 236 -4.05 14.16 -6.72
CA LEU A 236 -3.16 15.25 -7.13
C LEU A 236 -3.74 16.65 -6.84
N LYS A 237 -5.05 16.81 -6.91
CA LYS A 237 -5.75 18.07 -6.55
C LYS A 237 -5.85 18.30 -5.05
N ASN A 238 -5.80 17.25 -4.24
CA ASN A 238 -6.05 17.30 -2.79
C ASN A 238 -4.81 17.01 -1.93
N LEU A 239 -3.61 17.17 -2.46
CA LEU A 239 -2.35 16.86 -1.75
C LEU A 239 -2.24 17.53 -0.37
N ASN A 240 -2.86 18.70 -0.19
CA ASN A 240 -2.84 19.44 1.06
C ASN A 240 -3.84 18.93 2.11
N SER A 241 -4.88 18.19 1.70
CA SER A 241 -5.98 17.80 2.60
C SER A 241 -5.83 16.40 3.17
N GLN A 242 -4.98 15.54 2.58
CA GLN A 242 -4.78 14.13 2.95
C GLN A 242 -6.04 13.25 2.85
N TYR A 243 -7.18 13.81 2.50
CA TYR A 243 -8.43 13.08 2.26
C TYR A 243 -9.36 13.83 1.32
N PHE A 244 -10.28 13.09 0.70
CA PHE A 244 -11.39 13.63 -0.12
C PHE A 244 -12.51 12.60 -0.25
N PHE A 245 -13.66 13.05 -0.76
CA PHE A 245 -14.82 12.19 -1.05
C PHE A 245 -14.92 11.92 -2.54
N ALA A 246 -15.06 10.66 -2.94
CA ALA A 246 -15.31 10.27 -4.32
C ALA A 246 -16.01 8.91 -4.40
N GLY A 247 -16.91 8.72 -5.37
CA GLY A 247 -17.56 7.44 -5.66
C GLY A 247 -18.30 6.79 -4.49
N GLY A 248 -18.82 7.59 -3.54
CA GLY A 248 -19.46 7.07 -2.33
C GLY A 248 -18.47 6.55 -1.28
N ASN A 249 -17.18 6.86 -1.43
CA ASN A 249 -16.10 6.52 -0.51
C ASN A 249 -15.46 7.78 0.08
N LEU A 250 -14.92 7.62 1.29
CA LEU A 250 -13.99 8.55 1.90
C LEU A 250 -12.59 7.98 1.70
N LEU A 251 -11.73 8.72 1.01
CA LEU A 251 -10.38 8.31 0.69
C LEU A 251 -9.38 9.11 1.52
N PHE A 252 -8.51 8.38 2.19
CA PHE A 252 -7.34 8.93 2.86
C PHE A 252 -6.10 8.50 2.10
N PHE A 253 -5.08 9.35 2.04
CA PHE A 253 -3.83 9.02 1.36
C PHE A 253 -2.63 9.67 2.03
N THR A 254 -1.47 9.03 1.85
CA THR A 254 -0.18 9.52 2.33
C THR A 254 0.85 9.31 1.23
N PRO A 255 1.60 10.36 0.83
CA PRO A 255 2.69 10.21 -0.13
C PRO A 255 3.89 9.54 0.52
N PHE A 256 4.68 8.84 -0.28
CA PHE A 256 6.00 8.34 0.10
C PHE A 256 7.08 9.37 -0.22
N SER A 257 8.03 9.54 0.70
CA SER A 257 9.14 10.46 0.50
C SER A 257 10.19 9.96 -0.48
N THR A 258 10.37 8.64 -0.59
CA THR A 258 11.45 8.02 -1.38
C THR A 258 11.01 7.63 -2.79
N LEU A 259 9.72 7.35 -2.95
CA LEU A 259 9.09 7.04 -4.23
C LEU A 259 7.96 8.03 -4.42
N ASP A 260 7.74 8.52 -5.64
CA ASP A 260 6.57 9.33 -5.97
C ASP A 260 5.29 8.46 -5.97
N TRP A 261 5.08 7.72 -4.88
CA TRP A 261 3.98 6.78 -4.71
C TRP A 261 3.07 7.22 -3.58
N TYR A 262 1.87 6.63 -3.51
CA TYR A 262 0.86 6.94 -2.51
C TYR A 262 0.32 5.66 -1.89
N VAL A 263 0.15 5.65 -0.57
CA VAL A 263 -0.68 4.66 0.13
C VAL A 263 -2.05 5.25 0.37
N LEU A 264 -3.07 4.48 0.03
CA LEU A 264 -4.46 4.91 0.16
C LEU A 264 -5.24 3.97 1.06
N ASN A 265 -6.22 4.54 1.77
CA ASN A 265 -7.25 3.82 2.50
C ASN A 265 -8.61 4.31 2.01
N GLN A 266 -9.38 3.42 1.40
CA GLN A 266 -10.70 3.69 0.84
C GLN A 266 -11.77 3.13 1.77
N ILE A 267 -12.55 4.01 2.38
CA ILE A 267 -13.58 3.67 3.35
C ILE A 267 -14.96 3.94 2.73
N PRO A 268 -15.79 2.92 2.49
CA PRO A 268 -17.15 3.13 1.99
C PRO A 268 -18.00 3.94 2.97
N ILE A 269 -18.67 5.00 2.51
CA ILE A 269 -19.53 5.84 3.36
C ILE A 269 -20.65 5.02 4.02
N VAL A 270 -21.13 3.97 3.34
CA VAL A 270 -22.13 3.04 3.87
C VAL A 270 -21.68 2.38 5.19
N SER A 271 -20.38 2.19 5.39
CA SER A 271 -19.85 1.61 6.64
C SER A 271 -20.09 2.52 7.84
N PHE A 272 -20.09 3.85 7.67
CA PHE A 272 -20.45 4.82 8.71
C PHE A 272 -21.93 4.70 9.14
N TRP A 273 -22.82 4.47 8.17
CA TRP A 273 -24.24 4.27 8.46
C TRP A 273 -24.50 2.96 9.22
N ARG A 274 -23.76 1.90 8.93
CA ARG A 274 -23.84 0.63 9.67
C ARG A 274 -23.36 0.78 11.11
N LEU A 275 -22.34 1.58 11.36
CA LEU A 275 -21.87 1.90 12.71
C LEU A 275 -22.95 2.68 13.49
N CYS A 276 -23.55 3.69 12.86
CA CYS A 276 -24.65 4.43 13.46
C CYS A 276 -25.85 3.53 13.80
N SER A 277 -26.28 2.66 12.88
CA SER A 277 -27.43 1.77 13.11
C SER A 277 -27.18 0.78 14.25
N ARG A 278 -25.97 0.27 14.43
CA ARG A 278 -25.60 -0.61 15.54
C ARG A 278 -25.61 0.14 16.89
N CYS A 279 -25.14 1.38 16.93
CA CYS A 279 -25.20 2.20 18.16
C CYS A 279 -26.65 2.51 18.54
N PHE A 280 -27.54 2.73 17.57
CA PHE A 280 -28.96 2.95 17.85
C PHE A 280 -29.68 1.68 18.32
N ALA A 281 -29.32 0.52 17.79
CA ALA A 281 -29.88 -0.76 18.25
C ALA A 281 -29.46 -1.13 19.69
N CYS A 282 -28.39 -0.57 20.20
CA CYS A 282 -27.97 -0.75 21.60
C CYS A 282 -28.61 0.26 22.57
N LEU A 283 -29.28 1.30 22.07
CA LEU A 283 -29.94 2.32 22.87
C LEU A 283 -31.46 2.09 22.99
N CYS A 284 -32.02 1.16 22.25
CA CYS A 284 -33.40 0.66 22.34
C CYS A 284 -33.43 -0.68 23.07
#